data_bade865bb49609f34944055d0a989695
#
_entry.id   bade865bb49609f34944055d0a989695
#
_cell.length_a   1.000
_cell.length_b   1.000
_cell.length_c   1.000
_cell.angle_alpha   90.00
_cell.angle_beta   90.00
_cell.angle_gamma   90.00
#
_symmetry.space_group_name_H-M   'P 1'
#
loop_
_entity.id
_entity.type
_entity.pdbx_description
1 polymer ?
#
loop_
_entity_poly.entity_id
_entity_poly.type
_entity_poly.pdbx_seq_one_letter_code
_entity_poly.pdbx_strand_id
1 'polypeptide(L)'
;VGIVNAFTAVASLVANLMFGNFSDRSRSRFGRRTPWILFGAVLGGVTLFLTGTTHNAVLLTIFYCACMFGLNCMIAPMFAILSDRVPSKIRGTMSAFYGAGSTIGAPIGTMLGALFIENLIPGFAVDGVLMFLGGVVAVIIIPKEQSADFLPKDEGSAKDILSSFRPPKFSTAHDFYKAFAGRFCMLMAYQMINVYQLYIIQNYIGQSVKESAVTVSVVSMIMMVMSLVGSFISGPVSDLIGRRKV
;
A
#
# COMPACT_ATOMS: atom_id res chain seq x y z
N VAL A 1 14.32 13.14 -5.08
CA VAL A 1 13.66 11.86 -4.80
C VAL A 1 13.42 11.69 -3.30
N GLY A 2 14.43 11.78 -2.42
CA GLY A 2 14.29 11.55 -0.98
C GLY A 2 13.26 12.45 -0.30
N ILE A 3 13.25 13.76 -0.61
CA ILE A 3 12.31 14.73 -0.05
C ILE A 3 10.86 14.37 -0.45
N VAL A 4 10.63 14.06 -1.72
CA VAL A 4 9.31 13.66 -2.22
C VAL A 4 8.83 12.40 -1.48
N ASN A 5 9.69 11.39 -1.34
CA ASN A 5 9.37 10.17 -0.60
C ASN A 5 9.06 10.43 0.89
N ALA A 6 9.74 11.38 1.53
CA ALA A 6 9.44 11.76 2.92
C ALA A 6 8.05 12.38 3.04
N PHE A 7 7.69 13.33 2.18
CA PHE A 7 6.35 13.94 2.19
C PHE A 7 5.24 12.92 1.87
N THR A 8 5.46 12.04 0.89
CA THR A 8 4.47 11.00 0.54
C THR A 8 4.32 9.95 1.65
N ALA A 9 5.38 9.63 2.38
CA ALA A 9 5.29 8.72 3.54
C ALA A 9 4.45 9.33 4.66
N VAL A 10 4.63 10.63 4.95
CA VAL A 10 3.78 11.35 5.92
C VAL A 10 2.33 11.40 5.45
N ALA A 11 2.08 11.74 4.19
CA ALA A 11 0.73 11.74 3.60
C ALA A 11 0.07 10.36 3.70
N SER A 12 0.81 9.29 3.41
CA SER A 12 0.34 7.91 3.53
C SER A 12 -0.02 7.53 4.96
N LEU A 13 0.82 7.90 5.92
CA LEU A 13 0.57 7.64 7.34
C LEU A 13 -0.71 8.34 7.80
N VAL A 14 -0.83 9.63 7.52
CA VAL A 14 -2.01 10.43 7.89
C VAL A 14 -3.27 9.86 7.24
N ALA A 15 -3.22 9.56 5.95
CA ALA A 15 -4.34 8.97 5.22
C ALA A 15 -4.78 7.63 5.81
N ASN A 16 -3.84 6.72 6.08
CA ASN A 16 -4.13 5.40 6.63
C ASN A 16 -4.84 5.50 7.99
N LEU A 17 -4.34 6.38 8.85
CA LEU A 17 -4.93 6.64 10.16
C LEU A 17 -6.34 7.27 10.06
N MET A 18 -6.52 8.24 9.18
CA MET A 18 -7.80 8.92 9.00
C MET A 18 -8.86 7.99 8.39
N PHE A 19 -8.53 7.32 7.28
CA PHE A 19 -9.51 6.51 6.54
C PHE A 19 -9.83 5.18 7.20
N GLY A 20 -8.93 4.63 8.01
CA GLY A 20 -9.27 3.53 8.90
C GLY A 20 -10.47 3.90 9.79
N ASN A 21 -10.37 5.02 10.50
CA ASN A 21 -11.44 5.51 11.39
C ASN A 21 -12.69 6.00 10.62
N PHE A 22 -12.52 6.75 9.53
CA PHE A 22 -13.66 7.28 8.77
C PHE A 22 -14.47 6.17 8.11
N SER A 23 -13.81 5.15 7.57
CA SER A 23 -14.50 4.01 6.97
C SER A 23 -15.30 3.22 8.01
N ASP A 24 -14.81 3.13 9.24
CA ASP A 24 -15.52 2.42 10.32
C ASP A 24 -16.78 3.16 10.80
N ARG A 25 -16.78 4.49 10.71
CA ARG A 25 -17.91 5.34 11.13
C ARG A 25 -18.86 5.72 9.99
N SER A 26 -18.49 5.40 8.76
CA SER A 26 -19.26 5.77 7.58
C SER A 26 -20.60 5.02 7.52
N ARG A 27 -21.63 5.75 7.08
CA ARG A 27 -22.97 5.22 6.85
C ARG A 27 -23.36 5.52 5.42
N SER A 28 -23.41 4.50 4.62
CA SER A 28 -23.82 4.62 3.22
C SER A 28 -24.72 3.47 2.84
N ARG A 29 -25.66 3.73 1.93
CA ARG A 29 -26.52 2.72 1.30
C ARG A 29 -25.72 1.65 0.56
N PHE A 30 -24.50 1.98 0.12
CA PHE A 30 -23.61 1.07 -0.59
C PHE A 30 -22.69 0.28 0.36
N GLY A 31 -22.94 0.37 1.67
CA GLY A 31 -22.09 -0.22 2.68
C GLY A 31 -21.13 0.81 3.30
N ARG A 32 -20.46 0.40 4.38
CA ARG A 32 -19.62 1.27 5.20
C ARG A 32 -18.30 1.64 4.52
N ARG A 33 -17.73 0.73 3.73
CA ARG A 33 -16.36 0.79 3.21
C ARG A 33 -16.26 1.02 1.70
N THR A 34 -17.25 0.56 0.94
CA THR A 34 -17.30 0.65 -0.52
C THR A 34 -17.11 2.07 -1.07
N PRO A 35 -17.78 3.12 -0.51
CA PRO A 35 -17.60 4.49 -1.01
C PRO A 35 -16.18 5.01 -0.89
N TRP A 36 -15.48 4.64 0.19
CA TRP A 36 -14.10 5.07 0.43
C TRP A 36 -13.12 4.40 -0.53
N ILE A 37 -13.35 3.14 -0.89
CA ILE A 37 -12.56 2.43 -1.90
C ILE A 37 -12.69 3.13 -3.25
N LEU A 38 -13.92 3.45 -3.69
CA LEU A 38 -14.16 4.14 -4.95
C LEU A 38 -13.61 5.58 -4.94
N PHE A 39 -13.83 6.32 -3.86
CA PHE A 39 -13.29 7.67 -3.71
C PHE A 39 -11.75 7.66 -3.79
N GLY A 40 -11.10 6.73 -3.09
CA GLY A 40 -9.64 6.57 -3.12
C GLY A 40 -9.13 6.21 -4.51
N ALA A 41 -9.83 5.32 -5.23
CA ALA A 41 -9.48 4.92 -6.59
C ALA A 41 -9.58 6.07 -7.59
N VAL A 42 -10.65 6.88 -7.52
CA VAL A 42 -10.83 8.07 -8.37
C VAL A 42 -9.79 9.13 -8.04
N LEU A 43 -9.65 9.49 -6.76
CA LEU A 43 -8.69 10.50 -6.32
C LEU A 43 -7.27 10.11 -6.71
N GLY A 44 -6.87 8.87 -6.41
CA GLY A 44 -5.53 8.37 -6.70
C GLY A 44 -5.28 8.27 -8.21
N GLY A 45 -6.21 7.74 -8.98
CA GLY A 45 -6.07 7.62 -10.42
C GLY A 45 -5.94 8.98 -11.12
N VAL A 46 -6.79 9.96 -10.77
CA VAL A 46 -6.74 11.32 -11.33
C VAL A 46 -5.44 12.03 -10.94
N THR A 47 -5.06 12.00 -9.67
CA THR A 47 -3.86 12.68 -9.20
C THR A 47 -2.58 12.03 -9.72
N LEU A 48 -2.58 10.72 -9.96
CA LEU A 48 -1.47 10.02 -10.59
C LEU A 48 -1.29 10.47 -12.05
N PHE A 49 -2.37 10.58 -12.81
CA PHE A 49 -2.35 11.15 -14.15
C PHE A 49 -1.81 12.60 -14.16
N LEU A 50 -2.29 13.45 -13.25
CA LEU A 50 -1.83 14.83 -13.11
C LEU A 50 -0.34 14.90 -12.73
N THR A 51 0.17 13.94 -11.97
CA THR A 51 1.60 13.84 -11.65
C THR A 51 2.44 13.69 -12.92
N GLY A 52 1.98 12.88 -13.88
CA GLY A 52 2.69 12.66 -15.15
C GLY A 52 2.65 13.85 -16.10
N THR A 53 1.65 14.72 -16.00
CA THR A 53 1.51 15.87 -16.90
C THR A 53 2.23 17.14 -16.41
N THR A 54 2.66 17.18 -15.15
CA THR A 54 3.26 18.38 -14.59
C THR A 54 4.79 18.39 -14.72
N HIS A 55 5.35 19.55 -15.05
CA HIS A 55 6.80 19.78 -15.11
C HIS A 55 7.35 20.55 -13.89
N ASN A 56 6.46 20.95 -12.96
CA ASN A 56 6.86 21.68 -11.76
C ASN A 56 7.05 20.70 -10.59
N ALA A 57 8.25 20.70 -9.99
CA ALA A 57 8.61 19.80 -8.91
C ALA A 57 7.70 19.93 -7.66
N VAL A 58 7.21 21.14 -7.36
CA VAL A 58 6.31 21.37 -6.23
C VAL A 58 4.93 20.77 -6.53
N LEU A 59 4.36 21.05 -7.72
CA LEU A 59 3.08 20.48 -8.13
C LEU A 59 3.16 18.96 -8.25
N LEU A 60 4.25 18.41 -8.78
CA LEU A 60 4.50 16.97 -8.81
C LEU A 60 4.44 16.37 -7.41
N THR A 61 5.10 17.00 -6.44
CA THR A 61 5.09 16.53 -5.05
C THR A 61 3.68 16.56 -4.47
N ILE A 62 2.92 17.64 -4.70
CA ILE A 62 1.55 17.79 -4.21
C ILE A 62 0.64 16.71 -4.83
N PHE A 63 0.67 16.54 -6.15
CA PHE A 63 -0.16 15.52 -6.81
C PHE A 63 0.22 14.11 -6.40
N TYR A 64 1.51 13.83 -6.22
CA TYR A 64 1.95 12.52 -5.78
C TYR A 64 1.58 12.25 -4.31
N CYS A 65 1.64 13.27 -3.43
CA CYS A 65 1.09 13.17 -2.07
C CYS A 65 -0.42 12.90 -2.07
N ALA A 66 -1.17 13.59 -2.93
CA ALA A 66 -2.61 13.36 -3.08
C ALA A 66 -2.91 11.95 -3.64
N CYS A 67 -2.09 11.44 -4.56
CA CYS A 67 -2.17 10.06 -5.03
C CYS A 67 -1.96 9.06 -3.90
N MET A 68 -0.91 9.24 -3.10
CA MET A 68 -0.65 8.38 -1.94
C MET A 68 -1.76 8.45 -0.89
N PHE A 69 -2.37 9.63 -0.73
CA PHE A 69 -3.54 9.81 0.12
C PHE A 69 -4.74 9.00 -0.42
N GLY A 70 -5.02 9.08 -1.72
CA GLY A 70 -6.06 8.29 -2.38
C GLY A 70 -5.82 6.78 -2.29
N LEU A 71 -4.57 6.35 -2.51
CA LEU A 71 -4.18 4.94 -2.39
C LEU A 71 -4.45 4.39 -0.99
N ASN A 72 -4.06 5.12 0.05
CA ASN A 72 -4.30 4.68 1.43
C ASN A 72 -5.78 4.79 1.84
N CYS A 73 -6.54 5.74 1.25
CA CYS A 73 -7.99 5.79 1.37
C CYS A 73 -8.67 4.52 0.84
N MET A 74 -8.09 3.89 -0.19
CA MET A 74 -8.56 2.62 -0.75
C MET A 74 -8.07 1.41 0.07
N ILE A 75 -6.79 1.38 0.42
CA ILE A 75 -6.15 0.23 1.07
C ILE A 75 -6.67 0.01 2.50
N ALA A 76 -6.82 1.07 3.31
CA ALA A 76 -7.23 0.95 4.70
C ALA A 76 -8.60 0.24 4.87
N PRO A 77 -9.68 0.63 4.14
CA PRO A 77 -10.92 -0.11 4.17
C PRO A 77 -10.82 -1.56 3.64
N MET A 78 -9.97 -1.81 2.63
CA MET A 78 -9.77 -3.17 2.10
C MET A 78 -9.17 -4.10 3.13
N PHE A 79 -8.14 -3.67 3.87
CA PHE A 79 -7.59 -4.44 5.00
C PHE A 79 -8.63 -4.72 6.08
N ALA A 80 -9.44 -3.73 6.37
CA ALA A 80 -10.46 -3.87 7.40
C ALA A 80 -11.58 -4.85 6.97
N ILE A 81 -11.95 -4.92 5.68
CA ILE A 81 -12.87 -5.94 5.16
C ILE A 81 -12.33 -7.34 5.39
N LEU A 82 -11.03 -7.56 5.19
CA LEU A 82 -10.39 -8.85 5.42
C LEU A 82 -10.53 -9.31 6.88
N SER A 83 -10.38 -8.40 7.83
CA SER A 83 -10.51 -8.70 9.26
C SER A 83 -11.95 -8.94 9.69
N ASP A 84 -12.92 -8.22 9.12
CA ASP A 84 -14.32 -8.22 9.57
C ASP A 84 -15.14 -9.35 8.95
N ARG A 85 -14.86 -9.69 7.68
CA ARG A 85 -15.73 -10.60 6.92
C ARG A 85 -15.18 -12.00 6.77
N VAL A 86 -13.86 -12.17 6.95
CA VAL A 86 -13.23 -13.48 6.82
C VAL A 86 -13.29 -14.21 8.16
N PRO A 87 -13.90 -15.42 8.22
CA PRO A 87 -13.89 -16.24 9.42
C PRO A 87 -12.47 -16.49 9.92
N SER A 88 -12.27 -16.50 11.23
CA SER A 88 -10.94 -16.69 11.86
C SER A 88 -10.21 -17.94 11.37
N LYS A 89 -10.96 -18.99 11.03
CA LYS A 89 -10.44 -20.28 10.57
C LYS A 89 -9.69 -20.20 9.23
N ILE A 90 -10.09 -19.30 8.32
CA ILE A 90 -9.50 -19.16 6.97
C ILE A 90 -8.81 -17.80 6.77
N ARG A 91 -8.78 -16.96 7.80
CA ARG A 91 -8.21 -15.61 7.73
C ARG A 91 -6.73 -15.61 7.35
N GLY A 92 -5.96 -16.58 7.84
CA GLY A 92 -4.55 -16.74 7.46
C GLY A 92 -4.37 -16.99 5.97
N THR A 93 -5.14 -17.92 5.41
CA THR A 93 -5.12 -18.22 3.97
C THR A 93 -5.51 -17.01 3.12
N MET A 94 -6.57 -16.29 3.51
CA MET A 94 -7.01 -15.09 2.77
C MET A 94 -5.99 -13.95 2.88
N SER A 95 -5.34 -13.80 4.02
CA SER A 95 -4.24 -12.83 4.19
C SER A 95 -3.03 -13.19 3.31
N ALA A 96 -2.73 -14.49 3.14
CA ALA A 96 -1.68 -14.95 2.25
C ALA A 96 -1.98 -14.63 0.78
N PHE A 97 -3.22 -14.85 0.33
CA PHE A 97 -3.65 -14.45 -1.02
C PHE A 97 -3.57 -12.93 -1.23
N TYR A 98 -3.98 -12.14 -0.24
CA TYR A 98 -3.84 -10.69 -0.29
C TYR A 98 -2.37 -10.26 -0.39
N GLY A 99 -1.50 -10.86 0.42
CA GLY A 99 -0.05 -10.64 0.37
C GLY A 99 0.56 -11.07 -0.97
N ALA A 100 0.14 -12.23 -1.51
CA ALA A 100 0.58 -12.68 -2.83
C ALA A 100 0.21 -11.70 -3.94
N GLY A 101 -0.98 -11.07 -3.88
CA GLY A 101 -1.39 -10.04 -4.81
C GLY A 101 -0.42 -8.85 -4.85
N SER A 102 0.02 -8.36 -3.68
CA SER A 102 1.02 -7.27 -3.61
C SER A 102 2.42 -7.72 -4.06
N THR A 103 2.81 -8.96 -3.73
CA THR A 103 4.12 -9.53 -4.12
C THR A 103 4.22 -9.72 -5.63
N ILE A 104 3.12 -10.06 -6.30
CA ILE A 104 3.08 -10.24 -7.76
C ILE A 104 2.87 -8.88 -8.45
N GLY A 105 2.00 -8.04 -7.91
CA GLY A 105 1.64 -6.75 -8.51
C GLY A 105 2.80 -5.77 -8.61
N ALA A 106 3.67 -5.72 -7.58
CA ALA A 106 4.78 -4.77 -7.57
C ALA A 106 5.79 -4.99 -8.72
N PRO A 107 6.31 -6.20 -8.98
CA PRO A 107 7.19 -6.44 -10.13
C PRO A 107 6.52 -6.25 -11.49
N ILE A 108 5.25 -6.64 -11.62
CA ILE A 108 4.48 -6.39 -12.85
C ILE A 108 4.36 -4.87 -13.09
N GLY A 109 4.04 -4.10 -12.05
CA GLY A 109 4.01 -2.64 -12.13
C GLY A 109 5.36 -2.04 -12.52
N THR A 110 6.47 -2.54 -11.93
CA THR A 110 7.83 -2.11 -12.31
C THR A 110 8.14 -2.41 -13.77
N MET A 111 7.73 -3.59 -14.25
CA MET A 111 7.94 -3.99 -15.65
C MET A 111 7.11 -3.12 -16.61
N LEU A 112 5.85 -2.86 -16.29
CA LEU A 112 5.00 -1.95 -17.07
C LEU A 112 5.57 -0.52 -17.07
N GLY A 113 6.00 -0.02 -15.90
CA GLY A 113 6.63 1.30 -15.79
C GLY A 113 7.90 1.42 -16.62
N ALA A 114 8.70 0.36 -16.73
CA ALA A 114 9.91 0.34 -17.55
C ALA A 114 9.63 0.54 -19.04
N LEU A 115 8.47 0.09 -19.55
CA LEU A 115 8.05 0.28 -20.96
C LEU A 115 7.83 1.78 -21.29
N PHE A 116 7.46 2.57 -20.29
CA PHE A 116 7.14 3.99 -20.44
C PHE A 116 8.23 4.93 -19.94
N ILE A 117 9.42 4.41 -19.60
CA ILE A 117 10.50 5.22 -18.97
C ILE A 117 10.97 6.37 -19.87
N GLU A 118 10.88 6.21 -21.20
CA GLU A 118 11.25 7.24 -22.18
C GLU A 118 10.10 8.25 -22.42
N ASN A 119 8.85 7.86 -22.14
CA ASN A 119 7.68 8.71 -22.31
C ASN A 119 6.75 8.54 -21.11
N LEU A 120 6.92 9.41 -20.12
CA LEU A 120 6.28 9.28 -18.81
C LEU A 120 4.78 9.56 -18.84
N ILE A 121 4.29 10.46 -19.72
CA ILE A 121 2.87 10.87 -19.73
C ILE A 121 1.93 9.67 -19.95
N PRO A 122 2.10 8.85 -21.02
CA PRO A 122 1.25 7.68 -21.21
C PRO A 122 1.45 6.63 -20.10
N GLY A 123 2.66 6.51 -19.51
CA GLY A 123 2.89 5.64 -18.38
C GLY A 123 2.02 5.99 -17.17
N PHE A 124 2.05 7.25 -16.74
CA PHE A 124 1.20 7.73 -15.66
C PHE A 124 -0.30 7.66 -15.97
N ALA A 125 -0.69 7.82 -17.26
CA ALA A 125 -2.08 7.64 -17.69
C ALA A 125 -2.53 6.18 -17.52
N VAL A 126 -1.72 5.23 -17.95
CA VAL A 126 -1.99 3.79 -17.78
C VAL A 126 -2.07 3.42 -16.31
N ASP A 127 -1.13 3.88 -15.49
CA ASP A 127 -1.13 3.63 -14.04
C ASP A 127 -2.37 4.23 -13.36
N GLY A 128 -2.78 5.43 -13.74
CA GLY A 128 -3.99 6.06 -13.22
C GLY A 128 -5.26 5.27 -13.57
N VAL A 129 -5.35 4.77 -14.80
CA VAL A 129 -6.46 3.90 -15.24
C VAL A 129 -6.44 2.56 -14.51
N LEU A 130 -5.28 1.93 -14.36
CA LEU A 130 -5.13 0.68 -13.62
C LEU A 130 -5.52 0.84 -12.15
N MET A 131 -5.15 1.95 -11.51
CA MET A 131 -5.54 2.26 -10.14
C MET A 131 -7.06 2.43 -10.00
N PHE A 132 -7.69 3.15 -10.92
CA PHE A 132 -9.14 3.30 -10.95
C PHE A 132 -9.85 1.96 -11.17
N LEU A 133 -9.44 1.20 -12.20
CA LEU A 133 -9.99 -0.12 -12.49
C LEU A 133 -9.80 -1.09 -11.31
N GLY A 134 -8.65 -1.07 -10.65
CA GLY A 134 -8.38 -1.86 -9.46
C GLY A 134 -9.39 -1.60 -8.34
N GLY A 135 -9.73 -0.34 -8.09
CA GLY A 135 -10.77 0.04 -7.13
C GLY A 135 -12.17 -0.42 -7.53
N VAL A 136 -12.52 -0.28 -8.82
CA VAL A 136 -13.81 -0.75 -9.37
C VAL A 136 -13.92 -2.28 -9.26
N VAL A 137 -12.89 -3.00 -9.70
CA VAL A 137 -12.83 -4.46 -9.62
C VAL A 137 -12.94 -4.94 -8.16
N ALA A 138 -12.22 -4.28 -7.23
CA ALA A 138 -12.33 -4.60 -5.81
C ALA A 138 -13.76 -4.46 -5.29
N VAL A 139 -14.47 -3.40 -5.67
CA VAL A 139 -15.86 -3.18 -5.26
C VAL A 139 -16.83 -4.19 -5.89
N ILE A 140 -16.58 -4.64 -7.11
CA ILE A 140 -17.43 -5.64 -7.79
C ILE A 140 -17.22 -7.03 -7.16
N ILE A 141 -15.97 -7.39 -6.85
CA ILE A 141 -15.64 -8.71 -6.29
C ILE A 141 -16.04 -8.82 -4.82
N ILE A 142 -15.91 -7.74 -4.06
CA ILE A 142 -16.31 -7.74 -2.64
C ILE A 142 -17.83 -7.92 -2.56
N PRO A 143 -18.32 -8.92 -1.81
CA PRO A 143 -19.77 -9.11 -1.62
C PRO A 143 -20.40 -7.83 -1.08
N LYS A 144 -21.57 -7.48 -1.62
CA LYS A 144 -22.30 -6.26 -1.23
C LYS A 144 -22.40 -6.14 0.29
N GLU A 145 -21.95 -5.00 0.80
CA GLU A 145 -22.17 -4.67 2.20
C GLU A 145 -23.64 -4.43 2.46
N GLN A 146 -24.14 -4.92 3.59
CA GLN A 146 -25.47 -4.50 4.04
C GLN A 146 -25.44 -2.99 4.30
N SER A 147 -26.56 -2.31 4.01
CA SER A 147 -26.69 -0.89 4.30
C SER A 147 -26.29 -0.61 5.75
N ALA A 148 -25.43 0.35 5.95
CA ALA A 148 -24.98 0.77 7.28
C ALA A 148 -25.88 1.88 7.89
N ASP A 149 -26.97 2.23 7.21
CA ASP A 149 -27.88 3.30 7.65
C ASP A 149 -28.52 3.01 9.01
N PHE A 150 -28.64 1.72 9.39
CA PHE A 150 -29.26 1.27 10.64
C PHE A 150 -28.30 1.20 11.83
N LEU A 151 -27.01 1.42 11.65
CA LEU A 151 -26.09 1.39 12.77
C LEU A 151 -26.29 2.62 13.69
N PRO A 152 -26.26 2.45 15.02
CA PRO A 152 -26.38 3.56 15.95
C PRO A 152 -25.31 4.61 15.67
N LYS A 153 -25.67 5.89 15.85
CA LYS A 153 -24.71 7.00 15.69
C LYS A 153 -23.61 6.84 16.71
N ASP A 154 -22.41 6.56 16.23
CA ASP A 154 -21.23 6.62 17.11
C ASP A 154 -20.94 8.10 17.37
N GLU A 155 -21.32 8.59 18.56
CA GLU A 155 -21.11 9.97 19.01
C GLU A 155 -19.65 10.22 19.43
N GLY A 156 -18.74 9.32 19.04
CA GLY A 156 -17.33 9.43 19.36
C GLY A 156 -16.76 10.79 18.96
N SER A 157 -16.27 11.52 19.95
CA SER A 157 -15.63 12.81 19.78
C SER A 157 -14.32 12.68 18.96
N ALA A 158 -13.89 13.75 18.30
CA ALA A 158 -12.56 13.82 17.68
C ALA A 158 -11.43 13.46 18.66
N LYS A 159 -11.66 13.65 19.97
CA LYS A 159 -10.76 13.22 21.05
C LYS A 159 -10.62 11.69 21.14
N ASP A 160 -11.68 10.94 20.83
CA ASP A 160 -11.64 9.46 20.87
C ASP A 160 -10.86 8.91 19.69
N ILE A 161 -10.93 9.58 18.54
CA ILE A 161 -10.06 9.28 17.39
C ILE A 161 -8.60 9.50 17.78
N LEU A 162 -8.28 10.64 18.39
CA LEU A 162 -6.92 10.97 18.79
C LEU A 162 -6.41 10.06 19.91
N SER A 163 -7.29 9.62 20.82
CA SER A 163 -6.95 8.68 21.88
C SER A 163 -6.61 7.28 21.37
N SER A 164 -7.21 6.86 20.26
CA SER A 164 -6.92 5.57 19.61
C SER A 164 -5.50 5.49 19.02
N PHE A 165 -4.86 6.65 18.83
CA PHE A 165 -3.47 6.75 18.35
C PHE A 165 -2.43 6.82 19.47
N ARG A 166 -2.84 6.73 20.74
CA ARG A 166 -1.86 6.71 21.82
C ARG A 166 -1.05 5.41 21.74
N PRO A 167 0.29 5.50 21.58
CA PRO A 167 1.12 4.32 21.61
C PRO A 167 0.99 3.64 22.97
N PRO A 168 1.05 2.31 23.05
CA PRO A 168 0.99 1.59 24.31
C PRO A 168 2.14 2.04 25.23
N LYS A 169 1.90 2.05 26.54
CA LYS A 169 2.93 2.48 27.51
C LYS A 169 4.15 1.56 27.40
N PHE A 170 5.34 2.16 27.30
CA PHE A 170 6.60 1.45 27.15
C PHE A 170 6.82 0.42 28.27
N SER A 171 6.43 0.74 29.49
CA SER A 171 6.57 -0.14 30.65
C SER A 171 5.75 -1.43 30.58
N THR A 172 4.64 -1.44 29.81
CA THR A 172 3.72 -2.58 29.73
C THR A 172 3.89 -3.36 28.41
N ALA A 173 4.49 -2.74 27.38
CA ALA A 173 4.54 -3.29 26.02
C ALA A 173 5.98 -3.39 25.48
N HIS A 174 6.92 -3.86 26.31
CA HIS A 174 8.33 -3.99 25.92
C HIS A 174 8.55 -4.82 24.65
N ASP A 175 7.84 -5.93 24.51
CA ASP A 175 8.01 -6.82 23.36
C ASP A 175 7.45 -6.21 22.07
N PHE A 176 6.39 -5.39 22.18
CA PHE A 176 5.89 -4.60 21.07
C PHE A 176 6.97 -3.63 20.54
N TYR A 177 7.64 -2.89 21.42
CA TYR A 177 8.67 -1.92 21.00
C TYR A 177 9.92 -2.58 20.42
N LYS A 178 10.30 -3.76 20.93
CA LYS A 178 11.40 -4.57 20.34
C LYS A 178 11.04 -5.02 18.92
N ALA A 179 9.83 -5.57 18.75
CA ALA A 179 9.34 -5.98 17.45
C ALA A 179 9.20 -4.80 16.47
N PHE A 180 8.70 -3.66 16.97
CA PHE A 180 8.59 -2.42 16.20
C PHE A 180 9.97 -1.91 15.74
N ALA A 181 10.95 -1.85 16.63
CA ALA A 181 12.31 -1.42 16.30
C ALA A 181 12.95 -2.37 15.26
N GLY A 182 12.83 -3.68 15.45
CA GLY A 182 13.32 -4.67 14.47
C GLY A 182 12.66 -4.51 13.11
N ARG A 183 11.34 -4.34 13.07
CA ARG A 183 10.60 -4.10 11.84
C ARG A 183 10.98 -2.79 11.17
N PHE A 184 11.17 -1.73 11.95
CA PHE A 184 11.61 -0.43 11.46
C PHE A 184 12.98 -0.51 10.79
N CYS A 185 13.98 -1.09 11.46
CA CYS A 185 15.33 -1.25 10.91
C CYS A 185 15.34 -2.10 9.64
N MET A 186 14.59 -3.19 9.62
CA MET A 186 14.47 -4.07 8.45
C MET A 186 13.86 -3.34 7.25
N LEU A 187 12.76 -2.60 7.46
CA LEU A 187 12.11 -1.84 6.39
C LEU A 187 12.96 -0.68 5.91
N MET A 188 13.67 -0.01 6.82
CA MET A 188 14.60 1.07 6.47
C MET A 188 15.71 0.56 5.55
N ALA A 189 16.37 -0.53 5.91
CA ALA A 189 17.42 -1.14 5.10
C ALA A 189 16.89 -1.58 3.71
N TYR A 190 15.73 -2.22 3.67
CA TYR A 190 15.09 -2.65 2.43
C TYR A 190 14.76 -1.45 1.51
N GLN A 191 14.17 -0.39 2.06
CA GLN A 191 13.78 0.79 1.28
C GLN A 191 14.97 1.62 0.78
N MET A 192 16.08 1.66 1.52
CA MET A 192 17.30 2.34 1.06
C MET A 192 17.79 1.79 -0.27
N ILE A 193 17.74 0.49 -0.47
CA ILE A 193 18.16 -0.14 -1.73
C ILE A 193 17.08 0.03 -2.81
N ASN A 194 15.83 -0.28 -2.50
CA ASN A 194 14.75 -0.29 -3.51
C ASN A 194 14.48 1.07 -4.14
N VAL A 195 14.44 2.13 -3.33
CA VAL A 195 14.17 3.50 -3.83
C VAL A 195 15.27 4.01 -4.76
N TYR A 196 16.51 3.61 -4.50
CA TYR A 196 17.68 4.10 -5.25
C TYR A 196 18.22 3.09 -6.27
N GLN A 197 17.59 1.94 -6.42
CA GLN A 197 18.06 0.85 -7.28
C GLN A 197 18.32 1.31 -8.72
N LEU A 198 17.41 2.09 -9.31
CA LEU A 198 17.57 2.62 -10.66
C LEU A 198 18.80 3.53 -10.76
N TYR A 199 18.99 4.43 -9.80
CA TYR A 199 20.12 5.37 -9.77
C TYR A 199 21.45 4.66 -9.53
N ILE A 200 21.46 3.60 -8.73
CA ILE A 200 22.65 2.77 -8.50
C ILE A 200 23.08 2.13 -9.82
N ILE A 201 22.16 1.56 -10.57
CA ILE A 201 22.46 0.89 -11.84
C ILE A 201 22.93 1.91 -12.88
N GLN A 202 22.32 3.08 -12.96
CA GLN A 202 22.72 4.13 -13.89
C GLN A 202 24.10 4.72 -13.55
N ASN A 203 24.30 5.13 -12.31
CA ASN A 203 25.47 5.93 -11.94
C ASN A 203 26.69 5.09 -11.54
N TYR A 204 26.48 3.89 -10.98
CA TYR A 204 27.59 3.04 -10.53
C TYR A 204 27.97 1.98 -11.58
N ILE A 205 26.99 1.36 -12.24
CA ILE A 205 27.22 0.37 -13.29
C ILE A 205 27.41 1.04 -14.66
N GLY A 206 26.86 2.27 -14.84
CA GLY A 206 27.04 3.05 -16.07
C GLY A 206 26.08 2.66 -17.20
N GLN A 207 24.96 2.01 -16.89
CA GLN A 207 23.94 1.66 -17.89
C GLN A 207 23.12 2.89 -18.31
N SER A 208 22.61 2.88 -19.54
CA SER A 208 21.63 3.86 -20.01
C SER A 208 20.34 3.79 -19.20
N VAL A 209 19.50 4.84 -19.24
CA VAL A 209 18.21 4.90 -18.52
C VAL A 209 17.33 3.70 -18.88
N LYS A 210 17.25 3.37 -20.17
CA LYS A 210 16.43 2.27 -20.69
C LYS A 210 16.94 0.91 -20.24
N GLU A 211 18.24 0.66 -20.36
CA GLU A 211 18.87 -0.58 -19.91
C GLU A 211 18.73 -0.77 -18.40
N SER A 212 18.92 0.31 -17.62
CA SER A 212 18.73 0.29 -16.17
C SER A 212 17.30 -0.08 -15.78
N ALA A 213 16.30 0.46 -16.48
CA ALA A 213 14.89 0.14 -16.23
C ALA A 213 14.58 -1.35 -16.49
N VAL A 214 15.11 -1.90 -17.58
CA VAL A 214 15.00 -3.33 -17.89
C VAL A 214 15.69 -4.17 -16.82
N THR A 215 16.90 -3.80 -16.41
CA THR A 215 17.66 -4.50 -15.36
C THR A 215 16.90 -4.50 -14.04
N VAL A 216 16.34 -3.35 -13.61
CA VAL A 216 15.49 -3.25 -12.41
C VAL A 216 14.27 -4.17 -12.51
N SER A 217 13.63 -4.24 -13.68
CA SER A 217 12.48 -5.10 -13.89
C SER A 217 12.84 -6.59 -13.74
N VAL A 218 13.95 -7.02 -14.32
CA VAL A 218 14.44 -8.40 -14.22
C VAL A 218 14.79 -8.75 -12.76
N VAL A 219 15.50 -7.86 -12.06
CA VAL A 219 15.83 -8.04 -10.63
C VAL A 219 14.54 -8.15 -9.80
N SER A 220 13.55 -7.29 -10.06
CA SER A 220 12.25 -7.33 -9.36
C SER A 220 11.50 -8.65 -9.61
N MET A 221 11.55 -9.20 -10.82
CA MET A 221 10.96 -10.50 -11.12
C MET A 221 11.66 -11.66 -10.38
N ILE A 222 12.99 -11.65 -10.34
CA ILE A 222 13.76 -12.64 -9.57
C ILE A 222 13.41 -12.55 -8.08
N MET A 223 13.37 -11.33 -7.53
CA MET A 223 12.97 -11.10 -6.15
C MET A 223 11.55 -11.57 -5.86
N MET A 224 10.61 -11.39 -6.81
CA MET A 224 9.24 -11.91 -6.69
C MET A 224 9.22 -13.42 -6.54
N VAL A 225 9.91 -14.14 -7.41
CA VAL A 225 9.98 -15.62 -7.38
C VAL A 225 10.58 -16.07 -6.05
N MET A 226 11.71 -15.49 -5.65
CA MET A 226 12.38 -15.82 -4.39
C MET A 226 11.52 -15.53 -3.16
N SER A 227 10.77 -14.39 -3.17
CA SER A 227 9.85 -14.04 -2.09
C SER A 227 8.66 -14.98 -2.00
N LEU A 228 8.11 -15.43 -3.13
CA LEU A 228 7.02 -16.41 -3.15
C LEU A 228 7.50 -17.75 -2.60
N VAL A 229 8.63 -18.26 -3.08
CA VAL A 229 9.23 -19.49 -2.59
C VAL A 229 9.53 -19.39 -1.08
N GLY A 230 10.14 -18.29 -0.65
CA GLY A 230 10.42 -18.04 0.76
C GLY A 230 9.14 -18.00 1.62
N SER A 231 8.07 -17.38 1.14
CA SER A 231 6.79 -17.30 1.85
C SER A 231 6.12 -18.68 1.99
N PHE A 232 6.14 -19.49 0.92
CA PHE A 232 5.58 -20.83 0.95
C PHE A 232 6.36 -21.78 1.86
N ILE A 233 7.67 -21.60 1.99
CA ILE A 233 8.52 -22.43 2.87
C ILE A 233 8.44 -21.92 4.31
N SER A 234 8.53 -20.60 4.54
CA SER A 234 8.60 -20.02 5.89
C SER A 234 7.33 -20.23 6.70
N GLY A 235 6.15 -20.23 6.07
CA GLY A 235 4.87 -20.47 6.74
C GLY A 235 4.81 -21.81 7.46
N PRO A 236 4.88 -22.94 6.74
CA PRO A 236 4.88 -24.27 7.34
C PRO A 236 6.05 -24.51 8.30
N VAL A 237 7.25 -24.00 7.97
CA VAL A 237 8.42 -24.10 8.87
C VAL A 237 8.20 -23.36 10.17
N SER A 238 7.61 -22.16 10.11
CA SER A 238 7.24 -21.37 11.30
C SER A 238 6.21 -22.07 12.18
N ASP A 239 5.26 -22.78 11.57
CA ASP A 239 4.26 -23.55 12.31
C ASP A 239 4.85 -24.80 12.98
N LEU A 240 5.87 -25.43 12.37
CA LEU A 240 6.54 -26.62 12.91
C LEU A 240 7.58 -26.29 13.99
N ILE A 241 8.41 -25.27 13.77
CA ILE A 241 9.57 -24.95 14.66
C ILE A 241 9.22 -23.88 15.69
N GLY A 242 8.11 -23.18 15.47
CA GLY A 242 7.64 -22.06 16.30
C GLY A 242 8.13 -20.71 15.80
N ARG A 243 7.23 -19.72 15.83
CA ARG A 243 7.41 -18.35 15.29
C ARG A 243 8.61 -17.57 15.83
N ARG A 244 9.14 -17.97 16.99
CA ARG A 244 10.28 -17.28 17.62
C ARG A 244 11.62 -17.69 17.02
N LYS A 245 11.71 -18.85 16.37
CA LYS A 245 12.96 -19.40 15.83
C LYS A 245 13.13 -19.15 14.33
N VAL A 246 12.05 -18.82 13.63
CA VAL A 246 11.99 -18.43 12.21
C VAL A 246 11.96 -16.93 12.07
#